data_26e9b739feb71f879c0f9357f8ba8423
#
_entry.id   26e9b739feb71f879c0f9357f8ba8423
#
_cell.length_a   1.000
_cell.length_b   1.000
_cell.length_c   1.000
_cell.angle_alpha   90.00
_cell.angle_beta   90.00
_cell.angle_gamma   90.00
#
_symmetry.space_group_name_H-M   'P 1'
#
loop_
_entity.id
_entity.type
_entity.pdbx_description
1 polymer ?
#
loop_
_entity_poly.entity_id
_entity_poly.type
_entity_poly.pdbx_seq_one_letter_code
_entity_poly.pdbx_strand_id
1 'polypeptide(L)'
;MRIPFRKSKDGIVLAVRVQPRSSKRGIEGVSGDTLKVKLTAPPHEGAANEQLIELLSEELGVRKGSIKIIKGSGSRNKVVEIKGLETL
;
A
#
# COMPACT_ATOMS: atom_id res chain seq x y z
N MET A 1 -9.39 -1.51 12.31
CA MET A 1 -9.84 -1.26 10.93
C MET A 1 -9.72 -2.55 10.11
N ARG A 2 -10.75 -2.89 9.38
CA ARG A 2 -10.70 -4.06 8.51
C ARG A 2 -10.26 -3.61 7.12
N ILE A 3 -9.13 -4.13 6.67
CA ILE A 3 -8.57 -3.78 5.36
C ILE A 3 -8.99 -4.83 4.34
N PRO A 4 -9.69 -4.45 3.25
CA PRO A 4 -10.08 -5.39 2.22
C PRO A 4 -8.86 -5.95 1.48
N PHE A 5 -8.91 -7.22 1.15
CA PHE A 5 -7.84 -7.87 0.40
C PHE A 5 -8.39 -9.04 -0.40
N ARG A 6 -7.61 -9.48 -1.38
CA ARG A 6 -7.86 -10.72 -2.11
C ARG A 6 -6.69 -11.66 -1.87
N LYS A 7 -6.94 -12.94 -1.91
CA LYS A 7 -5.86 -13.92 -1.86
C LYS A 7 -5.16 -13.99 -3.20
N SER A 8 -3.84 -14.10 -3.17
CA SER A 8 -3.02 -14.35 -4.34
C SER A 8 -2.34 -15.70 -4.17
N LYS A 9 -1.58 -16.13 -5.19
CA LYS A 9 -0.89 -17.41 -5.15
C LYS A 9 0.05 -17.52 -3.94
N ASP A 10 0.78 -16.46 -3.65
CA ASP A 10 1.82 -16.46 -2.62
C ASP A 10 1.51 -15.58 -1.42
N GLY A 11 0.34 -14.97 -1.38
CA GLY A 11 -0.01 -14.05 -0.31
C GLY A 11 -1.36 -13.39 -0.52
N ILE A 12 -1.38 -12.07 -0.33
CA ILE A 12 -2.60 -11.26 -0.51
C ILE A 12 -2.33 -10.07 -1.41
N VAL A 13 -3.39 -9.52 -1.96
CA VAL A 13 -3.34 -8.36 -2.85
C VAL A 13 -4.29 -7.29 -2.32
N LEU A 14 -3.80 -6.06 -2.25
CA LEU A 14 -4.55 -4.89 -1.78
C LEU A 14 -4.69 -3.87 -2.90
N ALA A 15 -5.87 -3.27 -3.02
CA ALA A 15 -6.04 -2.05 -3.81
C ALA A 15 -5.75 -0.87 -2.89
N VAL A 16 -4.87 0.03 -3.31
CA VAL A 16 -4.43 1.18 -2.53
C VAL A 16 -4.58 2.46 -3.34
N ARG A 17 -5.15 3.48 -2.73
CA ARG A 17 -5.19 4.82 -3.32
C ARG A 17 -4.30 5.74 -2.50
N VAL A 18 -3.32 6.35 -3.17
CA VAL A 18 -2.32 7.20 -2.54
C VAL A 18 -2.69 8.67 -2.70
N GLN A 19 -2.61 9.42 -1.61
CA GLN A 19 -2.69 10.88 -1.65
C GLN A 19 -1.28 11.41 -1.34
N PRO A 20 -0.52 11.84 -2.37
CA PRO A 20 0.85 12.33 -2.16
C PRO A 20 0.86 13.75 -1.63
N ARG A 21 2.04 14.21 -1.21
CA ARG A 21 2.25 15.58 -0.72
C ARG A 21 1.32 15.97 0.43
N SER A 22 0.95 15.01 1.24
CA SER A 22 0.17 15.26 2.45
C SER A 22 1.08 15.78 3.54
N SER A 23 0.50 16.46 4.53
CA SER A 23 1.29 16.97 5.66
C SER A 23 1.77 15.87 6.60
N LYS A 24 1.09 14.73 6.60
CA LYS A 24 1.48 13.56 7.40
C LYS A 24 1.28 12.31 6.60
N ARG A 25 2.12 11.30 6.84
CA ARG A 25 1.92 9.99 6.25
C ARG A 25 1.09 9.11 7.18
N GLY A 26 0.30 8.23 6.63
CA GLY A 26 -0.50 7.29 7.41
C GLY A 26 -1.63 6.67 6.62
N ILE A 27 -2.25 5.68 7.22
CA ILE A 27 -3.46 5.09 6.67
C ILE A 27 -4.62 5.99 7.02
N GLU A 28 -5.33 6.50 6.01
CA GLU A 28 -6.48 7.37 6.20
C GLU A 28 -7.75 6.58 6.52
N GLY A 29 -7.94 5.47 5.85
CA GLY A 29 -9.13 4.65 6.02
C GLY A 29 -9.38 3.75 4.82
N VAL A 30 -10.59 3.22 4.74
CA VAL A 30 -11.02 2.34 3.67
C VAL A 30 -12.24 2.95 2.99
N SER A 31 -12.25 2.93 1.66
CA SER A 31 -13.38 3.36 0.86
C SER A 31 -13.70 2.24 -0.13
N GLY A 32 -14.87 1.59 0.05
CA GLY A 32 -15.19 0.41 -0.72
C GLY A 32 -14.20 -0.70 -0.44
N ASP A 33 -13.53 -1.19 -1.48
CA ASP A 33 -12.49 -2.22 -1.37
C ASP A 33 -11.08 -1.65 -1.49
N THR A 34 -10.92 -0.34 -1.32
CA THR A 34 -9.64 0.36 -1.50
C THR A 34 -9.15 0.95 -0.18
N LEU A 35 -7.89 0.69 0.14
CA LEU A 35 -7.22 1.30 1.28
C LEU A 35 -6.70 2.67 0.88
N LYS A 36 -7.11 3.71 1.60
CA LYS A 36 -6.66 5.08 1.34
C LYS A 36 -5.48 5.42 2.23
N VAL A 37 -4.40 5.89 1.61
CA VAL A 37 -3.13 6.14 2.27
C VAL A 37 -2.64 7.54 1.95
N LYS A 38 -2.16 8.26 2.96
CA LYS A 38 -1.51 9.55 2.79
C LYS A 38 -0.01 9.38 2.82
N LEU A 39 0.67 10.01 1.89
CA LEU A 39 2.13 10.03 1.84
C LEU A 39 2.63 11.47 1.77
N THR A 40 3.76 11.75 2.40
CA THR A 40 4.39 13.07 2.35
C THR A 40 5.26 13.22 1.11
N ALA A 41 5.73 12.10 0.55
CA ALA A 41 6.60 12.10 -0.62
C ALA A 41 5.90 12.63 -1.87
N PRO A 42 6.65 13.23 -2.81
CA PRO A 42 6.09 13.62 -4.10
C PRO A 42 5.80 12.38 -4.96
N PRO A 43 4.85 12.47 -5.92
CA PRO A 43 4.43 11.30 -6.70
C PRO A 43 5.31 11.04 -7.91
N HIS A 44 6.62 11.01 -7.75
CA HIS A 44 7.54 10.76 -8.86
C HIS A 44 8.82 10.06 -8.40
N GLU A 45 9.53 9.48 -9.36
CA GLU A 45 10.85 8.87 -9.19
C GLU A 45 10.93 7.79 -8.11
N GLY A 46 9.84 7.08 -7.91
CA GLY A 46 9.81 6.00 -6.93
C GLY A 46 9.70 6.43 -5.48
N ALA A 47 9.79 7.73 -5.18
CA ALA A 47 9.73 8.21 -3.80
C ALA A 47 8.43 7.83 -3.09
N ALA A 48 7.30 8.02 -3.76
CA ALA A 48 6.01 7.65 -3.19
C ALA A 48 5.88 6.13 -3.02
N ASN A 49 6.41 5.36 -3.97
CA ASN A 49 6.35 3.90 -3.90
C ASN A 49 7.18 3.37 -2.72
N GLU A 50 8.37 3.92 -2.51
CA GLU A 50 9.20 3.53 -1.38
C GLU A 50 8.54 3.88 -0.05
N GLN A 51 7.97 5.07 0.04
CA GLN A 51 7.29 5.48 1.27
C GLN A 51 6.04 4.64 1.54
N LEU A 52 5.31 4.27 0.49
CA LEU A 52 4.16 3.38 0.63
C LEU A 52 4.58 2.02 1.20
N ILE A 53 5.65 1.45 0.68
CA ILE A 53 6.16 0.17 1.16
C ILE A 53 6.60 0.29 2.62
N GLU A 54 7.30 1.36 2.98
CA GLU A 54 7.68 1.59 4.38
C GLU A 54 6.47 1.69 5.29
N LEU A 55 5.48 2.47 4.89
CA LEU A 55 4.27 2.65 5.67
C LEU A 55 3.51 1.34 5.87
N LEU A 56 3.31 0.57 4.81
CA LEU A 56 2.62 -0.71 4.90
C LEU A 56 3.42 -1.71 5.75
N SER A 57 4.73 -1.72 5.62
CA SER A 57 5.59 -2.55 6.45
C SER A 57 5.39 -2.27 7.94
N GLU A 58 5.39 -1.00 8.31
CA GLU A 58 5.21 -0.58 9.69
C GLU A 58 3.80 -0.89 10.21
N GLU A 59 2.78 -0.54 9.42
CA GLU A 59 1.39 -0.68 9.85
C GLU A 59 0.91 -2.13 9.90
N LEU A 60 1.39 -2.96 9.00
CA LEU A 60 0.97 -4.35 8.90
C LEU A 60 1.94 -5.33 9.58
N GLY A 61 3.08 -4.85 10.02
CA GLY A 61 4.07 -5.68 10.68
C GLY A 61 4.71 -6.72 9.77
N VAL A 62 4.92 -6.37 8.50
CA VAL A 62 5.54 -7.26 7.52
C VAL A 62 6.84 -6.66 7.00
N ARG A 63 7.71 -7.51 6.46
CA ARG A 63 8.97 -7.06 5.91
C ARG A 63 8.75 -6.27 4.61
N LYS A 64 9.55 -5.24 4.40
CA LYS A 64 9.53 -4.48 3.15
C LYS A 64 9.71 -5.36 1.93
N GLY A 65 10.59 -6.33 2.01
CA GLY A 65 10.86 -7.27 0.92
C GLY A 65 9.67 -8.17 0.54
N SER A 66 8.68 -8.28 1.42
CA SER A 66 7.47 -9.03 1.15
C SER A 66 6.42 -8.21 0.41
N ILE A 67 6.62 -6.90 0.31
CA ILE A 67 5.65 -5.96 -0.27
C ILE A 67 6.10 -5.57 -1.67
N LYS A 68 5.21 -5.75 -2.64
CA LYS A 68 5.52 -5.43 -4.04
C LYS A 68 4.34 -4.69 -4.67
N ILE A 69 4.65 -3.59 -5.34
CA ILE A 69 3.64 -2.87 -6.13
C ILE A 69 3.58 -3.54 -7.50
N ILE A 70 2.47 -4.23 -7.77
CA ILE A 70 2.34 -5.02 -9.00
C ILE A 70 1.62 -4.29 -10.13
N LYS A 71 0.89 -3.22 -9.81
CA LYS A 71 0.25 -2.36 -10.81
C LYS A 71 0.22 -0.93 -10.31
N GLY A 72 0.21 0.01 -11.25
CA GLY A 72 0.01 1.42 -10.93
C GLY A 72 1.20 2.10 -10.30
N SER A 73 2.44 1.65 -10.59
CA SER A 73 3.63 2.26 -10.00
C SER A 73 3.74 3.76 -10.28
N GLY A 74 3.22 4.23 -11.42
CA GLY A 74 3.18 5.66 -11.77
C GLY A 74 1.83 6.32 -11.51
N SER A 75 0.94 5.68 -10.80
CA SER A 75 -0.43 6.12 -10.58
C SER A 75 -0.72 6.29 -9.09
N ARG A 76 -1.75 7.06 -8.78
CA ARG A 76 -2.27 7.16 -7.40
C ARG A 76 -3.04 5.91 -7.00
N ASN A 77 -3.57 5.18 -7.98
CA ASN A 77 -4.26 3.91 -7.74
C ASN A 77 -3.27 2.79 -7.98
N LYS A 78 -2.94 2.06 -6.93
CA LYS A 78 -1.91 1.03 -6.98
C LYS A 78 -2.49 -0.31 -6.53
N VAL A 79 -1.90 -1.39 -7.01
CA VAL A 79 -2.19 -2.72 -6.52
C VAL A 79 -0.90 -3.25 -5.88
N VAL A 80 -1.03 -3.69 -4.63
CA VAL A 80 0.11 -4.12 -3.83
C VAL A 80 -0.08 -5.58 -3.45
N GLU A 81 0.96 -6.38 -3.67
CA GLU A 81 1.00 -7.77 -3.23
C GLU A 81 1.86 -7.88 -1.98
N ILE A 82 1.41 -8.63 -1.00
CA ILE A 82 2.17 -8.93 0.20
C ILE A 82 2.32 -10.43 0.31
N LYS A 83 3.54 -10.92 0.13
CA LYS A 83 3.84 -12.35 0.18
C LYS A 83 3.86 -12.87 1.60
N GLY A 84 3.46 -14.12 1.76
CA GLY A 84 3.54 -14.81 3.05
C GLY A 84 2.38 -14.55 4.00
N LEU A 85 1.43 -13.70 3.64
CA LEU A 85 0.22 -13.48 4.44
C LEU A 85 -0.96 -14.23 3.84
N GLU A 86 -1.83 -14.73 4.71
CA GLU A 86 -3.09 -15.34 4.30
C GLU A 86 -4.28 -14.44 4.61
N THR A 87 -4.08 -13.51 5.54
CA THR A 87 -5.11 -12.59 5.99
C THR A 87 -4.47 -11.35 6.60
N LEU A 88 -5.27 -10.33 6.78
CA LEU A 88 -4.88 -9.13 7.50
C LEU A 88 -5.63 -8.98 8.82
#